data_d5f69be83bc02bb7f8fbc0ee43308ad3
#
_entry.id   d5f69be83bc02bb7f8fbc0ee43308ad3
#
_cell.length_a   1.000
_cell.length_b   1.000
_cell.length_c   1.000
_cell.angle_alpha   90.00
_cell.angle_beta   90.00
_cell.angle_gamma   90.00
#
_symmetry.space_group_name_H-M   'P 1'
#
loop_
_entity.id
_entity.type
_entity.pdbx_description
1 polymer ?
#
loop_
_entity_poly.entity_id
_entity_poly.type
_entity_poly.pdbx_seq_one_letter_code
_entity_poly.pdbx_strand_id
1 'polypeptide(L)'
;NARGAMQVAVVVEEMRREGFEILVSRPTVIKKEIEGRSHEPFETVYLEVPDDAVGGCMQSLANRKGIVESISANRGRTQLEATIPTRGLIGFEFELLNLTSGEGIMSHLFKEYRPDSGDIRTRRSGTLVSMDKGESMTYALRNIETRGKLFVGPGEEVYEGMIVGENPRTEDLPVNPTKAKHVTNHR
;
A
#
# COMPACT_ATOMS: atom_id res chain seq x y z
N ASN A 1 19.14 2.92 5.22
CA ASN A 1 18.02 3.62 5.88
C ASN A 1 17.64 4.84 5.06
N ALA A 2 16.40 4.92 4.60
CA ALA A 2 15.88 6.08 3.89
C ALA A 2 14.93 6.86 4.81
N ARG A 3 14.96 8.20 4.73
CA ARG A 3 14.08 9.08 5.52
C ARG A 3 12.68 9.22 4.93
N GLY A 4 12.41 8.60 3.77
CA GLY A 4 11.11 8.66 3.12
C GLY A 4 11.11 8.03 1.72
N ALA A 5 9.93 7.86 1.15
CA ALA A 5 9.73 7.22 -0.16
C ALA A 5 10.45 7.98 -1.30
N MET A 6 10.50 9.31 -1.23
CA MET A 6 11.15 10.14 -2.25
C MET A 6 12.65 9.84 -2.35
N GLN A 7 13.34 9.68 -1.23
CA GLN A 7 14.77 9.34 -1.22
C GLN A 7 15.03 7.97 -1.85
N VAL A 8 14.14 6.99 -1.58
CA VAL A 8 14.23 5.67 -2.21
C VAL A 8 14.01 5.78 -3.72
N ALA A 9 13.02 6.56 -4.16
CA ALA A 9 12.73 6.77 -5.58
C ALA A 9 13.93 7.38 -6.34
N VAL A 10 14.60 8.37 -5.75
CA VAL A 10 15.81 8.99 -6.35
C VAL A 10 16.94 7.96 -6.50
N VAL A 11 17.23 7.19 -5.45
CA VAL A 11 18.29 6.16 -5.49
C VAL A 11 17.96 5.09 -6.52
N VAL A 12 16.71 4.64 -6.59
CA VAL A 12 16.24 3.66 -7.58
C VAL A 12 16.43 4.18 -9.01
N GLU A 13 16.08 5.45 -9.24
CA GLU A 13 16.23 6.06 -10.55
C GLU A 13 17.71 6.24 -10.96
N GLU A 14 18.58 6.63 -10.03
CA GLU A 14 20.02 6.70 -10.27
C GLU A 14 20.61 5.33 -10.63
N MET A 15 20.25 4.27 -9.87
CA MET A 15 20.68 2.90 -10.16
C MET A 15 20.22 2.43 -11.55
N ARG A 16 18.97 2.73 -11.92
CA ARG A 16 18.46 2.39 -13.26
C ARG A 16 19.23 3.09 -14.37
N ARG A 17 19.57 4.37 -14.19
CA ARG A 17 20.38 5.12 -15.15
C ARG A 17 21.80 4.57 -15.32
N GLU A 18 22.34 3.99 -14.26
CA GLU A 18 23.64 3.29 -14.31
C GLU A 18 23.54 1.87 -14.87
N GLY A 19 22.34 1.42 -15.27
CA GLY A 19 22.11 0.13 -15.91
C GLY A 19 21.89 -1.04 -14.93
N PHE A 20 21.63 -0.77 -13.64
CA PHE A 20 21.31 -1.82 -12.68
C PHE A 20 19.84 -2.23 -12.78
N GLU A 21 19.59 -3.53 -12.86
CA GLU A 21 18.27 -4.12 -12.64
C GLU A 21 18.04 -4.33 -11.15
N ILE A 22 16.97 -3.72 -10.62
CA ILE A 22 16.68 -3.77 -9.18
C ILE A 22 15.20 -4.10 -8.95
N LEU A 23 14.97 -4.89 -7.92
CA LEU A 23 13.64 -5.15 -7.37
C LEU A 23 13.48 -4.37 -6.06
N VAL A 24 12.42 -3.60 -5.98
CA VAL A 24 12.06 -2.85 -4.76
C VAL A 24 10.86 -3.51 -4.11
N SER A 25 11.03 -4.05 -2.92
CA SER A 25 9.94 -4.57 -2.11
C SER A 25 9.33 -3.49 -1.22
N ARG A 26 8.20 -3.81 -0.60
CA ARG A 26 7.64 -2.95 0.45
C ARG A 26 8.63 -2.83 1.60
N PRO A 27 8.74 -1.64 2.24
CA PRO A 27 9.55 -1.49 3.43
C PRO A 27 9.02 -2.41 4.54
N THR A 28 9.93 -3.07 5.24
CA THR A 28 9.63 -3.91 6.40
C THR A 28 10.22 -3.28 7.65
N VAL A 29 9.50 -3.35 8.76
CA VAL A 29 10.01 -2.89 10.04
C VAL A 29 10.99 -3.91 10.63
N ILE A 30 12.03 -3.44 11.32
CA ILE A 30 12.98 -4.30 12.00
C ILE A 30 12.35 -4.72 13.33
N LYS A 31 12.03 -6.01 13.44
CA LYS A 31 11.55 -6.63 14.69
C LYS A 31 12.73 -7.02 15.57
N LYS A 32 12.49 -7.05 16.86
CA LYS A 32 13.47 -7.53 17.86
C LYS A 32 12.87 -8.72 18.62
N GLU A 33 13.70 -9.68 18.94
CA GLU A 33 13.32 -10.75 19.86
C GLU A 33 13.72 -10.34 21.29
N ILE A 34 12.73 -10.25 22.17
CA ILE A 34 12.88 -9.90 23.57
C ILE A 34 12.21 -11.00 24.38
N GLU A 35 12.96 -11.68 25.24
CA GLU A 35 12.48 -12.80 26.08
C GLU A 35 11.76 -13.91 25.26
N GLY A 36 12.31 -14.25 24.08
CA GLY A 36 11.74 -15.28 23.20
C GLY A 36 10.44 -14.90 22.50
N ARG A 37 10.05 -13.61 22.52
CA ARG A 37 8.87 -13.08 21.82
C ARG A 37 9.25 -12.01 20.81
N SER A 38 8.59 -12.03 19.65
CA SER A 38 8.77 -11.00 18.63
C SER A 38 8.16 -9.67 19.08
N HIS A 39 8.98 -8.62 19.08
CA HIS A 39 8.58 -7.24 19.37
C HIS A 39 8.76 -6.38 18.12
N GLU A 40 7.81 -5.48 17.90
CA GLU A 40 7.84 -4.52 16.81
C GLU A 40 7.93 -3.07 17.35
N PRO A 41 8.52 -2.14 16.56
CA PRO A 41 8.61 -0.75 16.97
C PRO A 41 7.24 -0.08 16.92
N PHE A 42 6.98 0.75 17.94
CA PHE A 42 5.80 1.62 18.04
C PHE A 42 6.23 3.08 18.01
N GLU A 43 5.37 3.89 17.43
CA GLU A 43 5.57 5.33 17.32
C GLU A 43 4.41 6.09 17.94
N THR A 44 4.68 7.25 18.51
CA THR A 44 3.66 8.25 18.82
C THR A 44 3.44 9.09 17.57
N VAL A 45 2.20 9.19 17.14
CA VAL A 45 1.76 9.96 15.98
C VAL A 45 0.94 11.15 16.45
N TYR A 46 1.25 12.30 15.91
CA TYR A 46 0.50 13.54 16.09
C TYR A 46 -0.14 13.90 14.76
N LEU A 47 -1.46 13.99 14.74
CA LEU A 47 -2.23 14.43 13.58
C LEU A 47 -2.90 15.75 13.91
N GLU A 48 -2.93 16.65 12.92
CA GLU A 48 -3.79 17.83 12.94
C GLU A 48 -4.67 17.78 11.69
N VAL A 49 -5.97 17.65 11.89
CA VAL A 49 -6.95 17.41 10.81
C VAL A 49 -8.17 18.33 10.95
N PRO A 50 -8.89 18.63 9.85
CA PRO A 50 -10.20 19.29 9.92
C PRO A 50 -11.20 18.47 10.76
N ASP A 51 -12.12 19.14 11.45
CA ASP A 51 -13.06 18.49 12.37
C ASP A 51 -13.96 17.45 11.68
N ASP A 52 -14.31 17.65 10.42
CA ASP A 52 -15.12 16.74 9.61
C ASP A 52 -14.37 15.44 9.22
N ALA A 53 -13.04 15.48 9.18
CA ALA A 53 -12.19 14.33 8.84
C ALA A 53 -11.80 13.46 10.06
N VAL A 54 -12.05 13.92 11.29
CA VAL A 54 -11.63 13.24 12.53
C VAL A 54 -12.10 11.79 12.58
N GLY A 55 -13.37 11.54 12.27
CA GLY A 55 -13.95 10.19 12.32
C GLY A 55 -13.24 9.22 11.36
N GLY A 56 -12.98 9.66 10.13
CA GLY A 56 -12.25 8.88 9.12
C GLY A 56 -10.81 8.57 9.54
N CYS A 57 -10.12 9.57 10.11
CA CYS A 57 -8.75 9.43 10.59
C CYS A 57 -8.68 8.45 11.77
N MET A 58 -9.57 8.55 12.74
CA MET A 58 -9.65 7.62 13.88
C MET A 58 -9.92 6.18 13.42
N GLN A 59 -10.86 5.99 12.49
CA GLN A 59 -11.14 4.68 11.91
C GLN A 59 -9.93 4.09 11.19
N SER A 60 -9.22 4.91 10.41
CA SER A 60 -8.01 4.47 9.72
C SER A 60 -6.89 4.09 10.69
N LEU A 61 -6.67 4.89 11.74
CA LEU A 61 -5.71 4.55 12.80
C LEU A 61 -6.07 3.21 13.48
N ALA A 62 -7.33 3.01 13.84
CA ALA A 62 -7.79 1.77 14.48
C ALA A 62 -7.59 0.53 13.59
N ASN A 63 -7.89 0.63 12.29
CA ASN A 63 -7.67 -0.44 11.31
C ASN A 63 -6.18 -0.83 11.20
N ARG A 64 -5.28 0.11 11.52
CA ARG A 64 -3.83 -0.04 11.51
C ARG A 64 -3.23 -0.36 12.89
N LYS A 65 -4.09 -0.78 13.85
CA LYS A 65 -3.72 -1.10 15.23
C LYS A 65 -3.21 0.13 16.02
N GLY A 66 -3.56 1.33 15.59
CA GLY A 66 -3.31 2.56 16.34
C GLY A 66 -4.31 2.73 17.47
N ILE A 67 -3.84 3.23 18.59
CA ILE A 67 -4.62 3.56 19.78
C ILE A 67 -4.55 5.07 19.98
N VAL A 68 -5.69 5.75 19.87
CA VAL A 68 -5.78 7.18 20.13
C VAL A 68 -5.70 7.42 21.63
N GLU A 69 -4.72 8.20 22.07
CA GLU A 69 -4.44 8.51 23.48
C GLU A 69 -5.07 9.85 23.89
N SER A 70 -5.05 10.86 23.01
CA SER A 70 -5.66 12.15 23.27
C SER A 70 -6.30 12.78 22.03
N ILE A 71 -7.31 13.60 22.27
CA ILE A 71 -8.02 14.37 21.25
C ILE A 71 -8.24 15.79 21.79
N SER A 72 -7.82 16.79 21.03
CA SER A 72 -7.99 18.20 21.39
C SER A 72 -8.51 19.00 20.20
N ALA A 73 -9.71 19.56 20.32
CA ALA A 73 -10.30 20.41 19.30
C ALA A 73 -9.89 21.88 19.49
N ASN A 74 -9.49 22.54 18.40
CA ASN A 74 -9.09 23.94 18.41
C ASN A 74 -9.48 24.64 17.10
N ARG A 75 -10.47 25.53 17.16
CA ARG A 75 -10.86 26.45 16.05
C ARG A 75 -11.07 25.78 14.68
N GLY A 76 -11.86 24.71 14.63
CA GLY A 76 -12.18 24.02 13.37
C GLY A 76 -11.14 22.97 12.94
N ARG A 77 -10.12 22.75 13.79
CA ARG A 77 -9.12 21.69 13.60
C ARG A 77 -9.01 20.85 14.86
N THR A 78 -8.83 19.58 14.69
CA THR A 78 -8.66 18.64 15.81
C THR A 78 -7.25 18.04 15.76
N GLN A 79 -6.59 18.07 16.90
CA GLN A 79 -5.32 17.38 17.13
C GLN A 79 -5.60 16.01 17.74
N LEU A 80 -5.01 14.97 17.17
CA LEU A 80 -5.06 13.60 17.63
C LEU A 80 -3.64 13.15 18.00
N GLU A 81 -3.49 12.56 19.16
CA GLU A 81 -2.28 11.84 19.54
C GLU A 81 -2.60 10.37 19.64
N ALA A 82 -1.80 9.52 18.96
CA ALA A 82 -2.01 8.08 18.93
C ALA A 82 -0.69 7.32 19.02
N THR A 83 -0.73 6.14 19.60
CA THR A 83 0.37 5.17 19.56
C THR A 83 0.03 4.09 18.53
N ILE A 84 0.93 3.86 17.58
CA ILE A 84 0.71 2.96 16.44
C ILE A 84 1.97 2.14 16.14
N PRO A 85 1.87 0.86 15.71
CA PRO A 85 3.00 0.14 15.18
C PRO A 85 3.60 0.85 13.97
N THR A 86 4.93 0.98 13.89
CA THR A 86 5.61 1.67 12.75
C THR A 86 5.15 1.14 11.39
N ARG A 87 4.90 -0.17 11.25
CA ARG A 87 4.36 -0.74 10.00
C ARG A 87 2.95 -0.25 9.66
N GLY A 88 2.18 0.20 10.65
CA GLY A 88 0.87 0.82 10.45
C GLY A 88 0.96 2.20 9.80
N LEU A 89 2.09 2.89 9.91
CA LEU A 89 2.32 4.18 9.25
C LEU A 89 2.67 4.06 7.77
N ILE A 90 3.08 2.87 7.31
CA ILE A 90 3.42 2.65 5.91
C ILE A 90 2.20 2.95 5.03
N GLY A 91 2.32 3.98 4.19
CA GLY A 91 1.23 4.45 3.31
C GLY A 91 0.10 5.22 4.02
N PHE A 92 0.17 5.44 5.33
CA PHE A 92 -0.85 6.19 6.07
C PHE A 92 -0.87 7.68 5.69
N GLU A 93 0.28 8.27 5.40
CA GLU A 93 0.38 9.67 4.97
C GLU A 93 -0.48 9.97 3.73
N PHE A 94 -0.41 9.11 2.70
CA PHE A 94 -1.27 9.24 1.51
C PHE A 94 -2.76 9.08 1.82
N GLU A 95 -3.09 8.17 2.72
CA GLU A 95 -4.47 7.98 3.16
C GLU A 95 -4.98 9.19 3.94
N LEU A 96 -4.14 9.76 4.82
CA LEU A 96 -4.44 10.99 5.56
C LEU A 96 -4.73 12.16 4.62
N LEU A 97 -3.87 12.39 3.62
CA LEU A 97 -4.07 13.44 2.62
C LEU A 97 -5.39 13.25 1.86
N ASN A 98 -5.74 12.02 1.49
CA ASN A 98 -7.02 11.74 0.84
C ASN A 98 -8.22 11.97 1.77
N LEU A 99 -8.15 11.56 3.03
CA LEU A 99 -9.21 11.73 4.02
C LEU A 99 -9.45 13.19 4.37
N THR A 100 -8.42 14.02 4.28
CA THR A 100 -8.44 15.43 4.69
C THR A 100 -8.39 16.40 3.51
N SER A 101 -8.56 15.91 2.27
CA SER A 101 -8.44 16.71 1.04
C SER A 101 -7.11 17.50 0.95
N GLY A 102 -6.04 16.93 1.51
CA GLY A 102 -4.69 17.52 1.53
C GLY A 102 -4.39 18.42 2.74
N GLU A 103 -5.35 18.63 3.63
CA GLU A 103 -5.17 19.55 4.77
C GLU A 103 -4.59 18.89 6.03
N GLY A 104 -4.49 17.55 6.07
CA GLY A 104 -3.95 16.83 7.21
C GLY A 104 -2.45 17.03 7.40
N ILE A 105 -2.04 17.28 8.62
CA ILE A 105 -0.63 17.36 9.00
C ILE A 105 -0.32 16.17 9.90
N MET A 106 0.80 15.50 9.64
CA MET A 106 1.27 14.39 10.45
C MET A 106 2.72 14.55 10.86
N SER A 107 2.99 14.24 12.12
CA SER A 107 4.34 14.00 12.60
C SER A 107 4.37 12.75 13.46
N HIS A 108 5.50 12.06 13.51
CA HIS A 108 5.63 10.85 14.30
C HIS A 108 7.04 10.71 14.87
N LEU A 109 7.13 10.05 16.03
CA LEU A 109 8.36 9.81 16.76
C LEU A 109 8.38 8.39 17.30
N PHE A 110 9.54 7.74 17.23
CA PHE A 110 9.74 6.44 17.87
C PHE A 110 9.44 6.53 19.37
N LYS A 111 8.63 5.59 19.87
CA LYS A 111 8.26 5.48 21.28
C LYS A 111 9.00 4.33 21.95
N GLU A 112 8.72 3.11 21.56
CA GLU A 112 9.24 1.91 22.19
C GLU A 112 9.05 0.65 21.33
N TYR A 113 9.58 -0.48 21.79
CA TYR A 113 9.26 -1.80 21.25
C TYR A 113 8.19 -2.46 22.11
N ARG A 114 7.13 -2.98 21.47
CA ARG A 114 6.05 -3.75 22.10
C ARG A 114 5.87 -5.10 21.42
N PRO A 115 5.22 -6.09 22.07
CA PRO A 115 4.87 -7.34 21.43
C PRO A 115 4.12 -7.10 20.11
N ASP A 116 4.37 -7.98 19.13
CA ASP A 116 3.75 -7.91 17.80
C ASP A 116 2.22 -7.88 17.90
N SER A 117 1.59 -6.89 17.27
CA SER A 117 0.14 -6.65 17.31
C SER A 117 -0.67 -7.57 16.37
N GLY A 118 -0.02 -8.54 15.71
CA GLY A 118 -0.66 -9.38 14.71
C GLY A 118 -0.89 -8.66 13.38
N ASP A 119 -1.67 -9.21 12.48
CA ASP A 119 -1.82 -8.72 11.12
C ASP A 119 -2.49 -7.34 11.04
N ILE A 120 -1.92 -6.47 10.23
CA ILE A 120 -2.51 -5.19 9.84
C ILE A 120 -2.93 -5.29 8.38
N ARG A 121 -4.23 -5.19 8.11
CA ARG A 121 -4.76 -5.12 6.75
C ARG A 121 -4.49 -3.72 6.19
N THR A 122 -3.43 -3.59 5.39
CA THR A 122 -3.04 -2.31 4.75
C THR A 122 -3.53 -2.19 3.31
N ARG A 123 -4.02 -3.28 2.71
CA ARG A 123 -4.56 -3.28 1.36
C ARG A 123 -6.07 -3.13 1.38
N ARG A 124 -6.59 -2.16 0.62
CA ARG A 124 -8.02 -2.02 0.32
C ARG A 124 -8.44 -2.84 -0.90
N SER A 125 -7.51 -3.06 -1.83
CA SER A 125 -7.71 -3.78 -3.09
C SER A 125 -6.67 -4.89 -3.26
N GLY A 126 -7.03 -5.93 -3.96
CA GLY A 126 -6.14 -6.98 -4.41
C GLY A 126 -5.42 -6.60 -5.70
N THR A 127 -4.69 -7.54 -6.27
CA THR A 127 -3.99 -7.39 -7.54
C THR A 127 -4.48 -8.39 -8.56
N LEU A 128 -4.36 -8.04 -9.84
CA LEU A 128 -4.49 -8.97 -10.96
C LEU A 128 -3.09 -9.47 -11.29
N VAL A 129 -2.84 -10.77 -11.14
CA VAL A 129 -1.52 -11.38 -11.28
C VAL A 129 -1.50 -12.26 -12.51
N SER A 130 -0.52 -12.07 -13.39
CA SER A 130 -0.39 -12.92 -14.59
C SER A 130 -0.04 -14.36 -14.21
N MET A 131 -0.76 -15.33 -14.81
CA MET A 131 -0.52 -16.76 -14.68
C MET A 131 0.44 -17.28 -15.75
N ASP A 132 0.79 -16.46 -16.75
CA ASP A 132 1.47 -16.92 -17.93
C ASP A 132 2.51 -15.91 -18.40
N LYS A 133 3.48 -16.40 -19.18
CA LYS A 133 4.51 -15.57 -19.83
C LYS A 133 4.16 -15.41 -21.31
N GLY A 134 4.31 -14.19 -21.85
CA GLY A 134 4.14 -13.92 -23.27
C GLY A 134 3.68 -12.51 -23.53
N GLU A 135 3.23 -12.25 -24.76
CA GLU A 135 2.70 -10.96 -25.17
C GLU A 135 1.21 -10.84 -24.80
N SER A 136 0.83 -9.72 -24.23
CA SER A 136 -0.56 -9.46 -23.82
C SER A 136 -1.47 -9.26 -25.03
N MET A 137 -2.63 -9.93 -25.02
CA MET A 137 -3.57 -9.94 -26.14
C MET A 137 -4.78 -9.06 -25.85
N THR A 138 -5.16 -8.22 -26.81
CA THR A 138 -6.34 -7.33 -26.71
C THR A 138 -7.61 -8.06 -26.25
N TYR A 139 -7.82 -9.30 -26.76
CA TYR A 139 -8.98 -10.10 -26.39
C TYR A 139 -8.96 -10.49 -24.91
N ALA A 140 -7.80 -10.90 -24.40
CA ALA A 140 -7.64 -11.27 -22.99
C ALA A 140 -7.83 -10.06 -22.09
N LEU A 141 -7.18 -8.93 -22.42
CA LEU A 141 -7.25 -7.71 -21.65
C LEU A 141 -8.68 -7.18 -21.51
N ARG A 142 -9.48 -7.18 -22.57
CA ARG A 142 -10.92 -6.81 -22.50
C ARG A 142 -11.72 -7.64 -21.50
N ASN A 143 -11.42 -8.94 -21.38
CA ASN A 143 -12.08 -9.78 -20.40
C ASN A 143 -11.59 -9.54 -18.97
N ILE A 144 -10.31 -9.17 -18.82
CA ILE A 144 -9.71 -8.88 -17.51
C ILE A 144 -10.13 -7.51 -17.01
N GLU A 145 -10.32 -6.53 -17.91
CA GLU A 145 -10.75 -5.16 -17.58
C GLU A 145 -12.12 -5.13 -16.86
N THR A 146 -12.99 -6.12 -17.11
CA THR A 146 -14.25 -6.26 -16.36
C THR A 146 -14.06 -6.61 -14.88
N ARG A 147 -12.87 -7.05 -14.50
CA ARG A 147 -12.53 -7.50 -13.14
C ARG A 147 -11.73 -6.49 -12.33
N GLY A 148 -11.16 -5.48 -13.00
CA GLY A 148 -10.36 -4.47 -12.33
C GLY A 148 -9.66 -3.52 -13.30
N LYS A 149 -8.84 -2.63 -12.76
CA LYS A 149 -8.09 -1.65 -13.55
C LYS A 149 -6.77 -2.27 -14.03
N LEU A 150 -6.55 -2.25 -15.33
CA LEU A 150 -5.31 -2.76 -15.93
C LEU A 150 -4.18 -1.71 -15.87
N PHE A 151 -2.96 -2.21 -15.74
CA PHE A 151 -1.70 -1.44 -15.78
C PHE A 151 -0.90 -1.69 -17.05
N VAL A 152 -1.24 -2.75 -17.80
CA VAL A 152 -0.59 -3.17 -19.04
C VAL A 152 -1.52 -2.96 -20.22
N GLY A 153 -0.94 -2.57 -21.37
CA GLY A 153 -1.61 -2.44 -22.65
C GLY A 153 -1.47 -3.68 -23.52
N PRO A 154 -2.16 -3.71 -24.69
CA PRO A 154 -1.99 -4.78 -25.67
C PRO A 154 -0.59 -4.77 -26.29
N GLY A 155 -0.01 -5.95 -26.51
CA GLY A 155 1.32 -6.09 -27.10
C GLY A 155 2.48 -5.93 -26.14
N GLU A 156 2.22 -5.80 -24.83
CA GLU A 156 3.27 -5.73 -23.81
C GLU A 156 3.70 -7.13 -23.36
N GLU A 157 4.99 -7.31 -23.16
CA GLU A 157 5.51 -8.55 -22.60
C GLU A 157 5.16 -8.66 -21.11
N VAL A 158 4.58 -9.77 -20.71
CA VAL A 158 4.25 -10.11 -19.34
C VAL A 158 4.94 -11.42 -18.93
N TYR A 159 5.17 -11.59 -17.63
CA TYR A 159 5.72 -12.81 -17.06
C TYR A 159 4.83 -13.37 -15.96
N GLU A 160 4.97 -14.65 -15.66
CA GLU A 160 4.24 -15.30 -14.58
C GLU A 160 4.55 -14.65 -13.23
N GLY A 161 3.51 -14.26 -12.48
CA GLY A 161 3.62 -13.52 -11.23
C GLY A 161 3.68 -11.99 -11.40
N MET A 162 3.70 -11.46 -12.63
CA MET A 162 3.65 -10.02 -12.88
C MET A 162 2.31 -9.43 -12.45
N ILE A 163 2.32 -8.31 -11.74
CA ILE A 163 1.11 -7.55 -11.42
C ILE A 163 0.68 -6.77 -12.66
N VAL A 164 -0.43 -7.17 -13.26
CA VAL A 164 -0.98 -6.60 -14.50
C VAL A 164 -2.17 -5.68 -14.28
N GLY A 165 -2.63 -5.56 -13.03
CA GLY A 165 -3.75 -4.68 -12.71
C GLY A 165 -4.12 -4.66 -11.23
N GLU A 166 -5.11 -3.83 -10.89
CA GLU A 166 -5.72 -3.71 -9.56
C GLU A 166 -7.07 -4.43 -9.54
N ASN A 167 -7.28 -5.31 -8.55
CA ASN A 167 -8.57 -5.93 -8.29
C ASN A 167 -9.32 -5.11 -7.23
N PRO A 168 -10.56 -4.63 -7.47
CA PRO A 168 -11.34 -3.91 -6.48
C PRO A 168 -11.70 -4.74 -5.24
N ARG A 169 -11.61 -6.07 -5.33
CA ARG A 169 -11.73 -6.97 -4.18
C ARG A 169 -10.40 -7.07 -3.44
N THR A 170 -10.43 -7.46 -2.18
CA THR A 170 -9.24 -7.55 -1.32
C THR A 170 -8.28 -8.69 -1.66
N GLU A 171 -8.73 -9.66 -2.47
CA GLU A 171 -7.95 -10.85 -2.84
C GLU A 171 -7.21 -10.66 -4.17
N ASP A 172 -6.00 -11.22 -4.24
CA ASP A 172 -5.25 -11.26 -5.48
C ASP A 172 -5.90 -12.29 -6.43
N LEU A 173 -6.11 -11.91 -7.68
CA LEU A 173 -6.79 -12.72 -8.69
C LEU A 173 -5.82 -13.12 -9.80
N PRO A 174 -5.54 -14.41 -9.98
CA PRO A 174 -4.76 -14.88 -11.11
C PRO A 174 -5.54 -14.70 -12.41
N VAL A 175 -4.89 -14.13 -13.43
CA VAL A 175 -5.47 -13.84 -14.75
C VAL A 175 -4.50 -14.24 -15.86
N ASN A 176 -5.02 -14.55 -17.05
CA ASN A 176 -4.19 -14.86 -18.22
C ASN A 176 -4.30 -13.73 -19.26
N PRO A 177 -3.35 -12.79 -19.32
CA PRO A 177 -3.34 -11.69 -20.28
C PRO A 177 -2.89 -12.10 -21.68
N THR A 178 -2.30 -13.30 -21.86
CA THR A 178 -1.74 -13.79 -23.13
C THR A 178 -2.72 -14.64 -23.94
N LYS A 179 -3.93 -14.89 -23.38
CA LYS A 179 -4.90 -15.81 -24.00
C LYS A 179 -5.41 -15.27 -25.34
N ALA A 180 -5.11 -15.98 -26.41
CA ALA A 180 -5.63 -15.69 -27.73
C ALA A 180 -7.13 -16.07 -27.85
N LYS A 181 -7.86 -15.38 -28.73
CA LYS A 181 -9.23 -15.75 -29.07
C LYS A 181 -9.21 -17.05 -29.89
N HIS A 182 -9.86 -18.09 -29.40
CA HIS A 182 -10.13 -19.27 -30.24
C HIS A 182 -11.15 -18.88 -31.33
N VAL A 183 -10.69 -18.84 -32.56
CA VAL A 183 -11.58 -18.66 -33.71
C VAL A 183 -12.18 -20.05 -34.02
N THR A 184 -13.41 -20.29 -33.54
CA THR A 184 -14.19 -21.45 -33.99
C THR A 184 -14.84 -21.05 -35.31
N ASN A 185 -14.38 -21.65 -36.43
CA ASN A 185 -15.07 -21.59 -37.69
C ASN A 185 -16.39 -22.38 -37.55
N HIS A 186 -17.47 -21.65 -37.23
CA HIS A 186 -18.80 -22.17 -37.57
C HIS A 186 -19.04 -21.90 -39.05
N ARG A 187 -19.00 -22.97 -39.85
CA ARG A 187 -19.67 -23.02 -41.14
C ARG A 187 -21.17 -23.17 -40.94
#